data_b7e04a6e51bdef3e87518cfa15268fef
#
_entry.id   b7e04a6e51bdef3e87518cfa15268fef
#
_cell.length_a   1.000
_cell.length_b   1.000
_cell.length_c   1.000
_cell.angle_alpha   90.00
_cell.angle_beta   90.00
_cell.angle_gamma   90.00
#
_symmetry.space_group_name_H-M   'P 1'
#
loop_
_entity.id
_entity.type
_entity.pdbx_description
1 polymer ?
#
loop_
_entity_poly.entity_id
_entity_poly.type
_entity_poly.pdbx_seq_one_letter_code
_entity_poly.pdbx_strand_id
1 'polypeptide(L)'
;GKILIPLDLKIVDEQGHELPHGEKGEIIIRGENVMAGYWKNPEATAATVRDGWLHTGDMGTMDPDGTLYIRGRSKTMILGGNGQNIYPEEIEDKLNNMYLVLESLVLDSGNGRLRALVVPDYEQTEKEGVDKNDLPAIMENNLKELNTLLAAYERVNSITIYPTEFEKTPKRSIKRYLYTTALLD
;
A
#
# COMPACT_ATOMS: atom_id res chain seq x y z
N GLY A 1 -10.69 11.47 0.80
CA GLY A 1 -12.13 11.84 0.72
C GLY A 1 -12.66 12.36 2.05
N LYS A 2 -13.86 12.93 2.04
CA LYS A 2 -14.53 13.43 3.27
C LYS A 2 -15.42 12.36 3.87
N ILE A 3 -15.58 12.40 5.19
CA ILE A 3 -16.47 11.49 5.93
C ILE A 3 -17.93 11.86 5.57
N LEU A 4 -18.70 10.85 5.13
CA LEU A 4 -20.09 11.04 4.67
C LEU A 4 -21.15 10.82 5.75
N ILE A 5 -20.80 10.24 6.89
CA ILE A 5 -21.73 9.82 7.95
C ILE A 5 -21.25 10.39 9.28
N PRO A 6 -22.13 10.64 10.26
CA PRO A 6 -21.73 11.04 11.60
C PRO A 6 -20.87 9.96 12.24
N LEU A 7 -19.59 10.02 11.99
CA LEU A 7 -18.55 9.11 12.42
C LEU A 7 -17.45 9.93 13.05
N ASP A 8 -17.03 9.58 14.25
CA ASP A 8 -15.81 10.13 14.82
C ASP A 8 -14.62 9.43 14.18
N LEU A 9 -13.63 10.20 13.72
CA LEU A 9 -12.40 9.70 13.14
C LEU A 9 -11.21 10.45 13.72
N LYS A 10 -10.12 9.72 14.01
CA LYS A 10 -8.84 10.26 14.45
C LYS A 10 -7.71 9.61 13.69
N ILE A 11 -6.60 10.34 13.57
CA ILE A 11 -5.31 9.81 13.18
C ILE A 11 -4.45 9.76 14.44
N VAL A 12 -3.93 8.58 14.77
CA VAL A 12 -3.20 8.36 16.03
C VAL A 12 -1.82 7.75 15.82
N ASP A 13 -0.92 8.00 16.76
CA ASP A 13 0.38 7.33 16.85
C ASP A 13 0.26 5.90 17.40
N GLU A 14 1.40 5.20 17.53
CA GLU A 14 1.46 3.84 18.10
C GLU A 14 1.03 3.77 19.58
N GLN A 15 1.10 4.89 20.29
CA GLN A 15 0.67 5.03 21.68
C GLN A 15 -0.81 5.40 21.82
N GLY A 16 -1.49 5.69 20.70
CA GLY A 16 -2.90 6.07 20.64
C GLY A 16 -3.15 7.57 20.86
N HIS A 17 -2.11 8.42 20.85
CA HIS A 17 -2.28 9.86 20.89
C HIS A 17 -2.69 10.40 19.54
N GLU A 18 -3.66 11.33 19.55
CA GLU A 18 -4.13 12.00 18.33
C GLU A 18 -3.03 12.88 17.74
N LEU A 19 -2.77 12.70 16.44
CA LEU A 19 -1.76 13.44 15.70
C LEU A 19 -2.33 14.73 15.09
N PRO A 20 -1.49 15.77 14.92
CA PRO A 20 -1.84 16.97 14.18
C PRO A 20 -2.24 16.68 12.73
N HIS A 21 -3.02 17.59 12.13
CA HIS A 21 -3.35 17.52 10.71
C HIS A 21 -2.08 17.45 9.83
N GLY A 22 -2.12 16.59 8.83
CA GLY A 22 -1.02 16.36 7.90
C GLY A 22 -0.01 15.30 8.35
N GLU A 23 0.00 14.92 9.63
CA GLU A 23 0.85 13.82 10.11
C GLU A 23 0.24 12.46 9.80
N LYS A 24 1.12 11.47 9.53
CA LYS A 24 0.73 10.09 9.21
C LYS A 24 0.56 9.28 10.50
N GLY A 25 -0.56 8.58 10.63
CA GLY A 25 -0.82 7.66 11.73
C GLY A 25 -1.90 6.64 11.40
N GLU A 26 -2.25 5.81 12.36
CA GLU A 26 -3.34 4.86 12.21
C GLU A 26 -4.68 5.59 12.21
N ILE A 27 -5.54 5.19 11.27
CA ILE A 27 -6.93 5.66 11.22
C ILE A 27 -7.74 4.87 12.23
N ILE A 28 -8.30 5.54 13.23
CA ILE A 28 -9.25 4.94 14.16
C ILE A 28 -10.62 5.61 14.01
N ILE A 29 -11.67 4.81 14.15
CA ILE A 29 -13.04 5.28 13.94
C ILE A 29 -13.97 4.84 15.08
N ARG A 30 -14.99 5.65 15.34
CA ARG A 30 -16.06 5.36 16.31
C ARG A 30 -17.40 5.87 15.77
N GLY A 31 -18.47 5.10 15.92
CA GLY A 31 -19.81 5.45 15.50
C GLY A 31 -20.77 4.28 15.49
N GLU A 32 -22.03 4.55 15.24
CA GLU A 32 -23.09 3.52 15.24
C GLU A 32 -22.92 2.45 14.14
N ASN A 33 -22.20 2.79 13.06
CA ASN A 33 -21.89 1.88 11.96
C ASN A 33 -20.65 1.01 12.21
N VAL A 34 -19.96 1.21 13.35
CA VAL A 34 -18.81 0.39 13.74
C VAL A 34 -19.31 -0.90 14.35
N MET A 35 -18.71 -2.04 13.99
CA MET A 35 -19.07 -3.35 14.53
C MET A 35 -18.92 -3.39 16.05
N ALA A 36 -19.82 -4.10 16.72
CA ALA A 36 -19.70 -4.37 18.16
C ALA A 36 -18.55 -5.35 18.49
N GLY A 37 -18.11 -6.15 17.52
CA GLY A 37 -17.01 -7.10 17.65
C GLY A 37 -17.10 -8.25 16.66
N TYR A 38 -16.10 -9.15 16.71
CA TYR A 38 -16.08 -10.38 15.94
C TYR A 38 -16.91 -11.49 16.60
N TRP A 39 -17.75 -12.14 15.81
CA TRP A 39 -18.61 -13.22 16.29
C TRP A 39 -17.78 -14.35 16.92
N LYS A 40 -18.07 -14.67 18.19
CA LYS A 40 -17.40 -15.72 18.98
C LYS A 40 -15.86 -15.60 19.03
N ASN A 41 -15.33 -14.39 18.86
CA ASN A 41 -13.89 -14.13 18.92
C ASN A 41 -13.60 -12.88 19.77
N PRO A 42 -13.66 -13.00 21.12
CA PRO A 42 -13.44 -11.87 22.02
C PRO A 42 -11.99 -11.36 21.97
N GLU A 43 -11.02 -12.23 21.70
CA GLU A 43 -9.61 -11.88 21.61
C GLU A 43 -9.37 -10.95 20.40
N ALA A 44 -9.85 -11.33 19.21
CA ALA A 44 -9.77 -10.48 18.03
C ALA A 44 -10.56 -9.17 18.21
N THR A 45 -11.69 -9.22 18.94
CA THR A 45 -12.47 -8.02 19.26
C THR A 45 -11.65 -7.07 20.13
N ALA A 46 -11.08 -7.54 21.23
CA ALA A 46 -10.26 -6.71 22.12
C ALA A 46 -8.99 -6.17 21.45
N ALA A 47 -8.42 -6.91 20.50
CA ALA A 47 -7.28 -6.45 19.71
C ALA A 47 -7.64 -5.32 18.74
N THR A 48 -8.89 -5.29 18.26
CA THR A 48 -9.32 -4.40 17.18
C THR A 48 -10.17 -3.22 17.69
N VAL A 49 -11.01 -3.45 18.71
CA VAL A 49 -11.86 -2.40 19.31
C VAL A 49 -11.34 -2.12 20.72
N ARG A 50 -10.79 -0.91 20.94
CA ARG A 50 -10.21 -0.47 22.20
C ARG A 50 -10.88 0.84 22.61
N ASP A 51 -11.37 0.92 23.83
CA ASP A 51 -12.04 2.10 24.40
C ASP A 51 -13.16 2.68 23.50
N GLY A 52 -13.87 1.78 22.79
CA GLY A 52 -14.94 2.15 21.85
C GLY A 52 -14.46 2.64 20.48
N TRP A 53 -13.14 2.61 20.21
CA TRP A 53 -12.56 2.94 18.92
C TRP A 53 -12.16 1.67 18.15
N LEU A 54 -12.55 1.59 16.89
CA LEU A 54 -12.08 0.57 15.97
C LEU A 54 -10.73 1.00 15.39
N HIS A 55 -9.70 0.21 15.68
CA HIS A 55 -8.39 0.30 15.06
C HIS A 55 -8.46 -0.38 13.69
N THR A 56 -8.42 0.41 12.61
CA THR A 56 -8.65 -0.10 11.26
C THR A 56 -7.46 -0.88 10.69
N GLY A 57 -6.26 -0.61 11.20
CA GLY A 57 -5.00 -1.06 10.64
C GLY A 57 -4.64 -0.35 9.33
N ASP A 58 -5.42 0.64 8.91
CA ASP A 58 -5.12 1.51 7.78
C ASP A 58 -4.37 2.75 8.27
N MET A 59 -3.35 3.14 7.54
CA MET A 59 -2.56 4.34 7.81
C MET A 59 -3.07 5.49 6.94
N GLY A 60 -3.11 6.69 7.49
CA GLY A 60 -3.61 7.84 6.77
C GLY A 60 -3.12 9.17 7.30
N THR A 61 -3.51 10.23 6.60
CA THR A 61 -3.36 11.63 6.99
C THR A 61 -4.68 12.34 6.85
N MET A 62 -4.93 13.36 7.65
CA MET A 62 -6.12 14.20 7.52
C MET A 62 -5.71 15.66 7.39
N ASP A 63 -6.24 16.33 6.39
CA ASP A 63 -6.04 17.76 6.20
C ASP A 63 -6.91 18.61 7.14
N PRO A 64 -6.57 19.90 7.36
CA PRO A 64 -7.38 20.80 8.20
C PRO A 64 -8.83 20.96 7.74
N ASP A 65 -9.15 20.72 6.46
CA ASP A 65 -10.50 20.75 5.92
C ASP A 65 -11.30 19.46 6.14
N GLY A 66 -10.71 18.47 6.86
CA GLY A 66 -11.31 17.17 7.13
C GLY A 66 -11.22 16.17 5.98
N THR A 67 -10.37 16.41 4.98
CA THR A 67 -10.13 15.44 3.91
C THR A 67 -9.17 14.36 4.39
N LEU A 68 -9.63 13.09 4.38
CA LEU A 68 -8.85 11.91 4.72
C LEU A 68 -8.16 11.35 3.47
N TYR A 69 -6.87 11.03 3.61
CA TYR A 69 -6.06 10.31 2.63
C TYR A 69 -5.58 9.00 3.22
N ILE A 70 -5.97 7.89 2.63
CA ILE A 70 -5.47 6.55 3.00
C ILE A 70 -4.11 6.38 2.33
N ARG A 71 -3.11 5.93 3.11
CA ARG A 71 -1.72 5.79 2.66
C ARG A 71 -1.31 4.33 2.45
N GLY A 72 -1.88 3.41 3.20
CA GLY A 72 -1.58 1.98 3.12
C GLY A 72 -1.98 1.25 4.40
N ARG A 73 -1.42 0.07 4.59
CA ARG A 73 -1.66 -0.77 5.77
C ARG A 73 -0.46 -0.75 6.72
N SER A 74 -0.71 -0.72 8.03
CA SER A 74 0.36 -0.83 9.03
C SER A 74 1.13 -2.15 8.92
N LYS A 75 0.43 -3.25 8.56
CA LYS A 75 1.03 -4.60 8.42
C LYS A 75 1.91 -4.78 7.18
N THR A 76 1.77 -3.92 6.17
CA THR A 76 2.54 -3.99 4.92
C THR A 76 3.63 -2.93 4.85
N MET A 77 3.67 -2.04 5.82
CA MET A 77 4.67 -1.00 5.95
C MET A 77 6.08 -1.58 5.99
N ILE A 78 6.98 -1.00 5.22
CA ILE A 78 8.41 -1.34 5.18
C ILE A 78 9.17 -0.28 5.97
N LEU A 79 10.06 -0.72 6.87
CA LEU A 79 10.96 0.18 7.56
C LEU A 79 12.17 0.47 6.67
N GLY A 80 12.27 1.69 6.17
CA GLY A 80 13.40 2.15 5.38
C GLY A 80 14.72 2.13 6.17
N GLY A 81 15.84 2.03 5.46
CA GLY A 81 17.17 1.97 6.09
C GLY A 81 17.55 3.21 6.93
N ASN A 82 16.83 4.31 6.77
CA ASN A 82 16.98 5.55 7.56
C ASN A 82 15.90 5.69 8.67
N GLY A 83 15.13 4.62 8.96
CA GLY A 83 14.07 4.62 9.96
C GLY A 83 12.74 5.24 9.51
N GLN A 84 12.61 5.58 8.23
CA GLN A 84 11.35 6.12 7.67
C GLN A 84 10.37 4.99 7.32
N ASN A 85 9.10 5.24 7.56
CA ASN A 85 8.03 4.33 7.18
C ASN A 85 7.70 4.48 5.69
N ILE A 86 7.82 3.38 4.94
CA ILE A 86 7.50 3.30 3.52
C ILE A 86 6.20 2.50 3.38
N TYR A 87 5.27 3.03 2.61
CA TYR A 87 3.99 2.37 2.31
C TYR A 87 4.01 1.85 0.88
N PRO A 88 4.20 0.52 0.68
CA PRO A 88 4.30 -0.07 -0.65
C PRO A 88 3.13 0.27 -1.56
N GLU A 89 1.93 0.35 -0.99
CA GLU A 89 0.70 0.64 -1.73
C GLU A 89 0.72 2.02 -2.39
N GLU A 90 1.34 3.04 -1.78
CA GLU A 90 1.49 4.37 -2.40
C GLU A 90 2.41 4.33 -3.62
N ILE A 91 3.42 3.48 -3.60
CA ILE A 91 4.35 3.30 -4.72
C ILE A 91 3.70 2.48 -5.82
N GLU A 92 3.01 1.40 -5.44
CA GLU A 92 2.26 0.52 -6.36
C GLU A 92 1.16 1.27 -7.09
N ASP A 93 0.42 2.16 -6.40
CA ASP A 93 -0.60 2.98 -7.02
C ASP A 93 -0.03 3.87 -8.14
N LYS A 94 1.14 4.48 -7.92
CA LYS A 94 1.84 5.24 -8.96
C LYS A 94 2.31 4.35 -10.10
N LEU A 95 2.91 3.19 -9.78
CA LEU A 95 3.46 2.26 -10.75
C LEU A 95 2.36 1.62 -11.62
N ASN A 96 1.21 1.29 -11.04
CA ASN A 96 0.05 0.73 -11.73
C ASN A 96 -0.60 1.70 -12.73
N ASN A 97 -0.31 3.01 -12.63
CA ASN A 97 -0.76 4.03 -13.58
C ASN A 97 0.28 4.30 -14.70
N MET A 98 1.39 3.55 -14.73
CA MET A 98 2.43 3.73 -15.76
C MET A 98 2.16 2.86 -16.99
N TYR A 99 2.87 3.19 -18.06
CA TYR A 99 2.70 2.57 -19.39
C TYR A 99 2.93 1.05 -19.34
N LEU A 100 1.96 0.30 -19.85
CA LEU A 100 1.95 -1.18 -19.92
C LEU A 100 2.14 -1.89 -18.59
N VAL A 101 1.73 -1.30 -17.47
CA VAL A 101 1.69 -1.95 -16.16
C VAL A 101 0.25 -2.37 -15.86
N LEU A 102 0.00 -3.67 -15.70
CA LEU A 102 -1.29 -4.21 -15.28
C LEU A 102 -1.44 -4.16 -13.76
N GLU A 103 -0.45 -4.67 -13.05
CA GLU A 103 -0.39 -4.67 -11.59
C GLU A 103 1.05 -4.77 -11.10
N SER A 104 1.30 -4.30 -9.90
CA SER A 104 2.62 -4.31 -9.30
C SER A 104 2.61 -4.69 -7.82
N LEU A 105 3.76 -5.12 -7.32
CA LEU A 105 3.98 -5.46 -5.93
C LEU A 105 5.36 -4.97 -5.51
N VAL A 106 5.41 -4.07 -4.52
CA VAL A 106 6.66 -3.53 -3.99
C VAL A 106 7.05 -4.29 -2.72
N LEU A 107 8.29 -4.76 -2.69
CA LEU A 107 8.85 -5.60 -1.65
C LEU A 107 10.13 -4.98 -1.08
N ASP A 108 10.43 -5.27 0.18
CA ASP A 108 11.74 -5.03 0.78
C ASP A 108 12.72 -6.12 0.32
N SER A 109 13.77 -5.72 -0.37
CA SER A 109 14.88 -6.64 -0.74
C SER A 109 15.93 -6.76 0.36
N GLY A 110 15.65 -6.24 1.53
CA GLY A 110 16.55 -6.18 2.68
C GLY A 110 17.17 -4.79 2.89
N ASN A 111 17.32 -4.44 4.16
CA ASN A 111 17.86 -3.14 4.60
C ASN A 111 17.12 -1.90 4.04
N GLY A 112 15.81 -2.01 3.84
CA GLY A 112 14.99 -0.91 3.32
C GLY A 112 15.22 -0.60 1.83
N ARG A 113 15.82 -1.53 1.07
CA ARG A 113 15.92 -1.44 -0.39
C ARG A 113 14.67 -1.99 -1.02
N LEU A 114 14.06 -1.23 -1.91
CA LEU A 114 12.81 -1.61 -2.55
C LEU A 114 13.05 -2.25 -3.91
N ARG A 115 12.30 -3.33 -4.17
CA ARG A 115 12.19 -3.98 -5.47
C ARG A 115 10.72 -4.05 -5.85
N ALA A 116 10.40 -3.78 -7.09
CA ALA A 116 9.06 -3.97 -7.62
C ALA A 116 8.99 -5.21 -8.52
N LEU A 117 7.97 -6.03 -8.32
CA LEU A 117 7.52 -7.02 -9.28
C LEU A 117 6.42 -6.37 -10.10
N VAL A 118 6.46 -6.50 -11.41
CA VAL A 118 5.47 -5.91 -12.31
C VAL A 118 4.94 -6.97 -13.25
N VAL A 119 3.63 -7.08 -13.32
CA VAL A 119 2.93 -7.83 -14.36
C VAL A 119 2.62 -6.85 -15.48
N PRO A 120 3.18 -7.03 -16.69
CA PRO A 120 2.84 -6.20 -17.83
C PRO A 120 1.40 -6.37 -18.27
N ASP A 121 0.80 -5.32 -18.81
CA ASP A 121 -0.48 -5.42 -19.52
C ASP A 121 -0.25 -6.03 -20.92
N TYR A 122 -0.24 -7.35 -20.98
CA TYR A 122 -0.02 -8.08 -22.23
C TYR A 122 -1.15 -7.86 -23.24
N GLU A 123 -2.37 -7.60 -22.79
CA GLU A 123 -3.49 -7.29 -23.69
C GLU A 123 -3.28 -5.95 -24.39
N GLN A 124 -2.89 -4.92 -23.62
CA GLN A 124 -2.58 -3.62 -24.18
C GLN A 124 -1.30 -3.67 -25.05
N THR A 125 -0.28 -4.43 -24.64
CA THR A 125 0.95 -4.67 -25.42
C THR A 125 0.62 -5.19 -26.82
N GLU A 126 -0.28 -6.18 -26.93
CA GLU A 126 -0.69 -6.77 -28.20
C GLU A 126 -1.52 -5.78 -29.05
N LYS A 127 -2.45 -5.05 -28.43
CA LYS A 127 -3.28 -4.03 -29.09
C LYS A 127 -2.46 -2.92 -29.70
N GLU A 128 -1.37 -2.50 -29.05
CA GLU A 128 -0.49 -1.44 -29.52
C GLU A 128 0.60 -1.93 -30.45
N GLY A 129 0.73 -3.25 -30.67
CA GLY A 129 1.75 -3.84 -31.53
C GLY A 129 3.17 -3.72 -30.97
N VAL A 130 3.32 -3.61 -29.65
CA VAL A 130 4.61 -3.54 -28.97
C VAL A 130 5.23 -4.93 -28.90
N ASP A 131 6.52 -5.07 -29.24
CA ASP A 131 7.24 -6.34 -29.10
C ASP A 131 7.45 -6.66 -27.61
N LYS A 132 7.13 -7.89 -27.20
CA LYS A 132 7.35 -8.37 -25.83
C LYS A 132 8.83 -8.26 -25.40
N ASN A 133 9.74 -8.30 -26.35
CA ASN A 133 11.19 -8.12 -26.10
C ASN A 133 11.54 -6.67 -25.68
N ASP A 134 10.67 -5.69 -25.96
CA ASP A 134 10.86 -4.31 -25.55
C ASP A 134 10.36 -4.02 -24.12
N LEU A 135 9.57 -4.93 -23.53
CA LEU A 135 9.02 -4.75 -22.19
C LEU A 135 10.08 -4.47 -21.11
N PRO A 136 11.26 -5.12 -21.08
CA PRO A 136 12.30 -4.79 -20.11
C PRO A 136 12.77 -3.33 -20.21
N ALA A 137 12.94 -2.81 -21.41
CA ALA A 137 13.36 -1.43 -21.62
C ALA A 137 12.25 -0.42 -21.23
N ILE A 138 10.99 -0.78 -21.49
CA ILE A 138 9.82 0.00 -21.06
C ILE A 138 9.76 0.06 -19.53
N MET A 139 9.93 -1.08 -18.85
CA MET A 139 9.91 -1.15 -17.38
C MET A 139 11.09 -0.38 -16.77
N GLU A 140 12.25 -0.36 -17.40
CA GLU A 140 13.38 0.48 -16.97
C GLU A 140 13.06 1.97 -17.07
N ASN A 141 12.35 2.40 -18.12
CA ASN A 141 11.90 3.77 -18.26
C ASN A 141 10.84 4.12 -17.21
N ASN A 142 9.89 3.22 -16.96
CA ASN A 142 8.90 3.37 -15.89
C ASN A 142 9.58 3.51 -14.52
N LEU A 143 10.64 2.73 -14.25
CA LEU A 143 11.42 2.84 -13.01
C LEU A 143 12.05 4.22 -12.85
N LYS A 144 12.64 4.77 -13.93
CA LYS A 144 13.24 6.11 -13.90
C LYS A 144 12.18 7.17 -13.63
N GLU A 145 11.05 7.11 -14.32
CA GLU A 145 9.93 8.03 -14.16
C GLU A 145 9.36 7.92 -12.74
N LEU A 146 9.05 6.71 -12.25
CA LEU A 146 8.57 6.45 -10.90
C LEU A 146 9.46 7.13 -9.85
N ASN A 147 10.77 6.94 -9.96
CA ASN A 147 11.73 7.47 -9.01
C ASN A 147 11.83 9.02 -9.01
N THR A 148 11.31 9.69 -10.03
CA THR A 148 11.16 11.16 -10.01
C THR A 148 9.95 11.61 -9.18
N LEU A 149 8.97 10.74 -9.00
CA LEU A 149 7.72 10.99 -8.27
C LEU A 149 7.81 10.60 -6.79
N LEU A 150 8.89 9.93 -6.40
CA LEU A 150 9.09 9.39 -5.05
C LEU A 150 10.09 10.19 -4.24
N ALA A 151 9.88 10.24 -2.92
CA ALA A 151 10.89 10.74 -2.00
C ALA A 151 12.17 9.87 -2.08
N ALA A 152 13.31 10.44 -1.71
CA ALA A 152 14.60 9.75 -1.86
C ALA A 152 14.66 8.39 -1.12
N TYR A 153 13.97 8.28 0.02
CA TYR A 153 13.91 7.05 0.82
C TYR A 153 12.90 6.01 0.31
N GLU A 154 11.99 6.40 -0.60
CA GLU A 154 10.98 5.52 -1.22
C GLU A 154 11.43 4.98 -2.58
N ARG A 155 12.61 5.36 -3.06
CA ARG A 155 13.08 4.98 -4.39
C ARG A 155 13.19 3.47 -4.56
N VAL A 156 12.62 2.99 -5.65
CA VAL A 156 12.69 1.59 -6.06
C VAL A 156 14.01 1.35 -6.78
N ASN A 157 14.74 0.30 -6.38
CA ASN A 157 16.04 -0.04 -6.93
C ASN A 157 15.95 -0.79 -8.27
N SER A 158 14.94 -1.65 -8.40
CA SER A 158 14.76 -2.46 -9.61
C SER A 158 13.31 -2.83 -9.84
N ILE A 159 12.94 -3.01 -11.10
CA ILE A 159 11.71 -3.68 -11.52
C ILE A 159 12.08 -5.05 -12.08
N THR A 160 11.33 -6.07 -11.67
CA THR A 160 11.39 -7.41 -12.26
C THR A 160 10.04 -7.73 -12.88
N ILE A 161 10.04 -8.13 -14.14
CA ILE A 161 8.82 -8.59 -14.82
C ILE A 161 8.39 -9.91 -14.21
N TYR A 162 7.14 -9.97 -13.74
CA TYR A 162 6.51 -11.19 -13.27
C TYR A 162 5.58 -11.73 -14.35
N PRO A 163 5.66 -13.03 -14.69
CA PRO A 163 5.06 -13.52 -15.95
C PRO A 163 3.54 -13.70 -15.91
N THR A 164 2.95 -13.78 -14.73
CA THR A 164 1.51 -14.07 -14.54
C THR A 164 0.91 -13.11 -13.51
N GLU A 165 -0.41 -12.97 -13.52
CA GLU A 165 -1.09 -12.20 -12.49
C GLU A 165 -0.80 -12.75 -11.09
N PHE A 166 -0.76 -11.84 -10.10
CA PHE A 166 -0.56 -12.21 -8.71
C PHE A 166 -1.77 -12.95 -8.15
N GLU A 167 -1.53 -13.92 -7.26
CA GLU A 167 -2.60 -14.54 -6.50
C GLU A 167 -3.29 -13.52 -5.59
N LYS A 168 -4.62 -13.55 -5.62
CA LYS A 168 -5.46 -12.60 -4.88
C LYS A 168 -6.37 -13.32 -3.88
N THR A 169 -6.70 -12.61 -2.81
CA THR A 169 -7.76 -13.02 -1.89
C THR A 169 -9.13 -12.87 -2.58
N PRO A 170 -10.22 -13.43 -2.00
CA PRO A 170 -11.59 -13.18 -2.50
C PRO A 170 -11.96 -11.68 -2.59
N LYS A 171 -11.31 -10.83 -1.79
CA LYS A 171 -11.46 -9.36 -1.83
C LYS A 171 -10.55 -8.68 -2.87
N ARG A 172 -9.92 -9.44 -3.77
CA ARG A 172 -8.99 -8.98 -4.81
C ARG A 172 -7.69 -8.31 -4.30
N SER A 173 -7.35 -8.47 -3.04
CA SER A 173 -6.04 -8.02 -2.52
C SER A 173 -4.96 -9.05 -2.83
N ILE A 174 -3.80 -8.62 -3.30
CA ILE A 174 -2.64 -9.50 -3.58
C ILE A 174 -2.20 -10.20 -2.29
N LYS A 175 -1.98 -11.51 -2.35
CA LYS A 175 -1.43 -12.32 -1.25
C LYS A 175 0.07 -12.10 -1.14
N ARG A 176 0.48 -10.92 -0.63
CA ARG A 176 1.90 -10.48 -0.56
C ARG A 176 2.85 -11.52 0.03
N TYR A 177 2.39 -12.31 1.02
CA TYR A 177 3.18 -13.33 1.70
C TYR A 177 3.68 -14.46 0.79
N LEU A 178 3.10 -14.60 -0.41
CA LEU A 178 3.56 -15.57 -1.41
C LEU A 178 4.76 -15.05 -2.23
N TYR A 179 5.10 -13.76 -2.14
CA TYR A 179 6.09 -13.08 -2.99
C TYR A 179 7.17 -12.44 -2.13
N THR A 180 7.74 -13.19 -1.19
CA THR A 180 8.88 -12.70 -0.42
C THR A 180 10.16 -12.76 -1.26
N THR A 181 11.13 -11.89 -0.99
CA THR A 181 12.39 -11.79 -1.74
C THR A 181 13.14 -13.12 -1.82
N ALA A 182 13.00 -13.98 -0.80
CA ALA A 182 13.64 -15.30 -0.74
C ALA A 182 13.06 -16.35 -1.74
N LEU A 183 11.94 -16.06 -2.40
CA LEU A 183 11.31 -16.95 -3.38
C LEU A 183 11.60 -16.54 -4.84
N LEU A 184 12.36 -15.46 -5.04
CA LEU A 184 12.60 -14.82 -6.34
C LEU A 184 14.09 -14.80 -6.75
N ASP A 185 14.95 -15.40 -5.94
CA ASP A 185 16.33 -15.75 -6.22
C ASP A 185 16.34 -17.22 -6.69
#